data_96f9f8e0b0ec5c137aa139abffdf9b76
#
_entry.id   96f9f8e0b0ec5c137aa139abffdf9b76
#
_cell.length_a   1.000
_cell.length_b   1.000
_cell.length_c   1.000
_cell.angle_alpha   90.00
_cell.angle_beta   90.00
_cell.angle_gamma   90.00
#
_symmetry.space_group_name_H-M   'P 1'
#
loop_
_entity.id
_entity.type
_entity.pdbx_description
1 polymer ?
#
loop_
_entity_poly.entity_id
_entity_poly.type
_entity_poly.pdbx_seq_one_letter_code
_entity_poly.pdbx_strand_id
1 'polypeptide(L)'
;LYNLISSYENEFRELTVGLNKSDLENEMVFNRAKDKSDKSLDEYKFYVNSLYVAITRAVKNLYLVETNKKHALLELLGLTNFNTSVGLKEQRSTDEEWQREAQKLEKQGKQEQADAIKEHVLKIQPVPWEVLTNEDLPELEKKALDPNYFNKKAKDQLYEYALFYNLEHYRERLLELKYRPADHWEKDKTAVFSRKFADYKQDNLKQIQPKVQKYGFDHCNEFNLTPYMTAVIYGATKTLEFLIQNGIKKNHSDNYGRNAFQLS
;
A
#
# COMPACT_ATOMS: atom_id res chain seq x y z
N LEU A 1 17.90 10.48 18.11
CA LEU A 1 19.27 10.18 18.53
C LEU A 1 19.50 10.78 19.92
N TYR A 2 19.99 9.99 20.84
CA TYR A 2 20.21 10.40 22.23
C TYR A 2 21.71 10.29 22.55
N ASN A 3 22.32 11.42 22.90
CA ASN A 3 23.73 11.55 23.31
C ASN A 3 24.76 10.83 22.40
N LEU A 4 24.49 10.71 21.11
CA LEU A 4 25.39 10.02 20.20
C LEU A 4 26.74 10.76 20.11
N ILE A 5 26.71 12.08 19.90
CA ILE A 5 27.89 12.92 19.77
C ILE A 5 28.55 13.11 21.14
N SER A 6 27.75 13.34 22.18
CA SER A 6 28.27 13.58 23.54
C SER A 6 28.88 12.31 24.17
N SER A 7 28.46 11.11 23.78
CA SER A 7 29.03 9.86 24.28
C SER A 7 30.39 9.53 23.63
N TYR A 8 30.66 10.06 22.45
CA TYR A 8 31.92 9.87 21.69
C TYR A 8 32.52 11.22 21.37
N GLU A 9 32.62 12.08 22.40
CA GLU A 9 32.98 13.51 22.24
C GLU A 9 34.34 13.70 21.59
N ASN A 10 35.35 12.95 21.97
CA ASN A 10 36.72 13.08 21.45
C ASN A 10 36.76 12.67 19.97
N GLU A 11 36.16 11.55 19.66
CA GLU A 11 36.15 10.98 18.30
C GLU A 11 35.44 11.93 17.33
N PHE A 12 34.28 12.46 17.73
CA PHE A 12 33.57 13.44 16.92
C PHE A 12 34.25 14.81 16.88
N ARG A 13 35.02 15.18 17.91
CA ARG A 13 35.82 16.40 17.91
C ARG A 13 36.98 16.29 16.93
N GLU A 14 37.68 15.17 16.89
CA GLU A 14 38.77 14.93 15.96
C GLU A 14 38.32 15.01 14.50
N LEU A 15 37.07 14.57 14.19
CA LEU A 15 36.49 14.73 12.86
C LEU A 15 36.35 16.19 12.39
N THR A 16 36.36 17.14 13.32
CA THR A 16 36.15 18.55 13.00
C THR A 16 37.45 19.35 12.95
N VAL A 17 38.60 18.74 13.30
CA VAL A 17 39.90 19.42 13.29
C VAL A 17 40.29 19.84 11.88
N GLY A 18 40.48 21.12 11.70
CA GLY A 18 40.89 21.70 10.43
C GLY A 18 39.77 21.89 9.39
N LEU A 19 38.50 21.58 9.75
CA LEU A 19 37.35 21.80 8.90
C LEU A 19 36.64 23.11 9.27
N ASN A 20 36.23 23.85 8.25
CA ASN A 20 35.38 25.04 8.38
C ASN A 20 34.04 24.81 7.67
N LYS A 21 33.06 25.62 8.00
CA LYS A 21 31.73 25.53 7.38
C LYS A 21 31.75 25.67 5.87
N SER A 22 32.66 26.57 5.37
CA SER A 22 32.87 26.75 3.94
C SER A 22 33.37 25.50 3.21
N ASP A 23 34.03 24.59 3.90
CA ASP A 23 34.54 23.36 3.31
C ASP A 23 33.40 22.36 3.05
N LEU A 24 32.29 22.45 3.80
CA LEU A 24 31.09 21.63 3.62
C LEU A 24 30.17 22.19 2.53
N GLU A 25 30.25 23.46 2.20
CA GLU A 25 29.42 24.13 1.19
C GLU A 25 30.03 24.03 -0.22
N ASN A 26 31.32 23.68 -0.34
CA ASN A 26 31.99 23.47 -1.61
C ASN A 26 31.95 22.01 -2.05
N GLU A 27 32.00 21.76 -3.38
CA GLU A 27 32.15 20.39 -3.90
C GLU A 27 33.45 19.77 -3.35
N MET A 28 33.30 18.74 -2.52
CA MET A 28 34.42 18.01 -1.98
C MET A 28 35.04 17.12 -3.06
N VAL A 29 36.28 17.41 -3.44
CA VAL A 29 37.06 16.54 -4.33
C VAL A 29 37.64 15.39 -3.51
N PHE A 30 37.04 14.22 -3.61
CA PHE A 30 37.53 13.00 -2.95
C PHE A 30 38.73 12.45 -3.72
N ASN A 31 39.96 12.66 -3.20
CA ASN A 31 41.11 11.89 -3.62
C ASN A 31 41.11 10.55 -2.90
N ARG A 32 41.01 9.43 -3.64
CA ARG A 32 41.22 8.11 -3.08
C ARG A 32 42.63 8.05 -2.47
N ALA A 33 42.70 7.67 -1.18
CA ALA A 33 43.97 7.37 -0.54
C ALA A 33 44.75 6.37 -1.42
N LYS A 34 45.99 6.74 -1.81
CA LYS A 34 46.85 5.90 -2.65
C LYS A 34 47.32 4.66 -1.89
N ASP A 35 47.37 4.74 -0.55
CA ASP A 35 47.79 3.63 0.30
C ASP A 35 46.57 3.00 1.01
N LYS A 36 46.24 1.75 0.64
CA LYS A 36 45.17 0.98 1.25
C LYS A 36 45.56 0.37 2.60
N SER A 37 46.83 0.46 3.00
CA SER A 37 47.33 -0.04 4.27
C SER A 37 47.15 0.96 5.40
N ASP A 38 46.92 2.23 5.10
CA ASP A 38 46.64 3.27 6.08
C ASP A 38 45.27 3.12 6.66
N LYS A 39 45.18 2.59 7.88
CA LYS A 39 43.95 2.42 8.67
C LYS A 39 43.61 3.62 9.55
N SER A 40 44.37 4.69 9.51
CA SER A 40 44.15 5.88 10.35
C SER A 40 42.77 6.51 10.18
N LEU A 41 42.16 6.33 9.00
CA LEU A 41 40.81 6.84 8.68
C LEU A 41 39.66 5.83 8.95
N ASP A 42 39.96 4.61 9.39
CA ASP A 42 38.90 3.60 9.57
C ASP A 42 38.01 3.92 10.77
N GLU A 43 38.56 4.49 11.82
CA GLU A 43 37.83 4.97 12.98
C GLU A 43 36.89 6.13 12.61
N TYR A 44 37.41 7.11 11.85
CA TYR A 44 36.61 8.20 11.33
C TYR A 44 35.45 7.72 10.46
N LYS A 45 35.72 6.78 9.56
CA LYS A 45 34.66 6.19 8.72
C LYS A 45 33.58 5.53 9.55
N PHE A 46 33.95 4.86 10.64
CA PHE A 46 32.99 4.22 11.53
C PHE A 46 32.03 5.24 12.14
N TYR A 47 32.55 6.32 12.75
CA TYR A 47 31.71 7.34 13.39
C TYR A 47 30.88 8.15 12.41
N VAL A 48 31.47 8.55 11.27
CA VAL A 48 30.73 9.25 10.20
C VAL A 48 29.63 8.37 9.62
N ASN A 49 29.92 7.11 9.33
CA ASN A 49 28.91 6.17 8.84
C ASN A 49 27.81 5.89 9.87
N SER A 50 28.16 5.77 11.15
CA SER A 50 27.18 5.58 12.22
C SER A 50 26.22 6.77 12.32
N LEU A 51 26.75 7.99 12.28
CA LEU A 51 25.95 9.21 12.26
C LEU A 51 25.09 9.28 10.99
N TYR A 52 25.65 9.01 9.82
CA TYR A 52 24.93 8.98 8.54
C TYR A 52 23.79 7.97 8.55
N VAL A 53 24.06 6.73 8.98
CA VAL A 53 23.03 5.70 9.07
C VAL A 53 21.93 6.10 10.04
N ALA A 54 22.29 6.66 11.19
CA ALA A 54 21.33 7.11 12.19
C ALA A 54 20.43 8.24 11.68
N ILE A 55 20.99 9.22 10.95
CA ILE A 55 20.26 10.34 10.36
C ILE A 55 19.36 9.87 9.22
N THR A 56 19.87 9.04 8.31
CA THR A 56 19.14 8.59 7.12
C THR A 56 18.01 7.60 7.40
N ARG A 57 17.93 7.05 8.61
CA ARG A 57 16.81 6.20 9.06
C ARG A 57 15.58 6.97 9.52
N ALA A 58 15.70 8.29 9.69
CA ALA A 58 14.54 9.12 10.02
C ALA A 58 13.64 9.29 8.79
N VAL A 59 12.36 8.89 8.92
CA VAL A 59 11.38 8.95 7.83
C VAL A 59 10.74 10.33 7.73
N LYS A 60 10.44 10.98 8.87
CA LYS A 60 9.77 12.29 8.91
C LYS A 60 10.58 13.34 9.68
N ASN A 61 10.93 13.04 10.92
CA ASN A 61 11.59 13.96 11.82
C ASN A 61 12.81 13.30 12.47
N LEU A 62 13.88 14.04 12.59
CA LEU A 62 15.07 13.67 13.35
C LEU A 62 15.16 14.55 14.59
N TYR A 63 15.19 13.95 15.76
CA TYR A 63 15.46 14.64 17.00
C TYR A 63 16.86 14.25 17.49
N LEU A 64 17.71 15.26 17.62
CA LEU A 64 19.05 15.11 18.20
C LEU A 64 19.00 15.67 19.62
N VAL A 65 19.24 14.81 20.61
CA VAL A 65 19.26 15.18 22.03
C VAL A 65 20.70 14.97 22.52
N GLU A 66 21.38 16.08 22.82
CA GLU A 66 22.79 16.06 23.21
C GLU A 66 22.99 16.85 24.52
N THR A 67 23.85 16.33 25.42
CA THR A 67 24.23 17.00 26.67
C THR A 67 25.22 18.12 26.41
N ASN A 68 26.19 17.90 25.52
CA ASN A 68 27.14 18.94 25.11
C ASN A 68 26.63 19.76 23.92
N LYS A 69 25.98 20.89 24.19
CA LYS A 69 25.43 21.79 23.18
C LYS A 69 26.48 22.62 22.43
N LYS A 70 27.71 22.66 22.93
CA LYS A 70 28.82 23.44 22.33
C LYS A 70 29.85 22.55 21.62
N HIS A 71 29.44 21.38 21.21
CA HIS A 71 30.33 20.47 20.49
C HIS A 71 30.64 21.02 19.09
N ALA A 72 31.93 21.02 18.70
CA ALA A 72 32.39 21.59 17.44
C ALA A 72 31.66 21.02 16.19
N LEU A 73 31.31 19.76 16.19
CA LEU A 73 30.55 19.15 15.10
C LEU A 73 29.15 19.78 14.96
N LEU A 74 28.48 20.12 16.04
CA LEU A 74 27.16 20.76 16.00
C LEU A 74 27.26 22.17 15.42
N GLU A 75 28.32 22.92 15.75
CA GLU A 75 28.60 24.23 15.17
C GLU A 75 28.93 24.12 13.68
N LEU A 76 29.75 23.16 13.30
CA LEU A 76 30.13 22.88 11.92
C LEU A 76 28.92 22.58 11.04
N LEU A 77 27.98 21.75 11.55
CA LEU A 77 26.72 21.39 10.88
C LEU A 77 25.65 22.50 10.95
N GLY A 78 25.93 23.64 11.60
CA GLY A 78 24.96 24.73 11.75
C GLY A 78 23.81 24.42 12.72
N LEU A 79 23.95 23.40 13.56
CA LEU A 79 22.94 22.97 14.55
C LEU A 79 23.14 23.72 15.86
N THR A 80 22.96 25.02 15.84
CA THR A 80 23.21 25.92 16.99
C THR A 80 21.94 26.32 17.75
N ASN A 81 20.76 26.07 17.17
CA ASN A 81 19.48 26.39 17.79
C ASN A 81 18.94 25.20 18.57
N PHE A 82 18.94 25.31 19.90
CA PHE A 82 18.46 24.26 20.80
C PHE A 82 17.14 24.67 21.43
N ASN A 83 16.14 23.82 21.28
CA ASN A 83 14.89 23.93 22.01
C ASN A 83 15.03 23.30 23.39
N THR A 84 14.81 24.06 24.45
CA THR A 84 14.86 23.57 25.83
C THR A 84 13.58 22.85 26.27
N SER A 85 12.48 23.04 25.53
CA SER A 85 11.23 22.31 25.74
C SER A 85 10.79 21.67 24.43
N VAL A 86 11.08 20.40 24.25
CA VAL A 86 10.52 19.61 23.16
C VAL A 86 9.11 19.21 23.59
N GLY A 87 8.11 20.01 23.23
CA GLY A 87 6.73 19.56 23.23
C GLY A 87 6.58 18.48 22.15
N LEU A 88 6.92 17.25 22.48
CA LEU A 88 6.63 16.10 21.66
C LEU A 88 5.09 15.99 21.57
N LYS A 89 4.50 16.68 20.62
CA LYS A 89 3.16 16.31 20.17
C LYS A 89 3.35 14.93 19.54
N GLU A 90 2.79 13.93 20.20
CA GLU A 90 2.70 12.58 19.67
C GLU A 90 1.95 12.66 18.33
N GLN A 91 2.67 12.83 17.26
CA GLN A 91 2.10 12.86 15.92
C GLN A 91 2.00 11.40 15.49
N ARG A 92 0.88 10.78 15.83
CA ARG A 92 0.56 9.45 15.32
C ARG A 92 0.33 9.59 13.82
N SER A 93 1.02 8.76 13.05
CA SER A 93 0.74 8.67 11.62
C SER A 93 -0.69 8.19 11.44
N THR A 94 -1.40 8.81 10.51
CA THR A 94 -2.75 8.40 10.16
C THR A 94 -2.73 7.14 9.29
N ASP A 95 -3.87 6.43 9.23
CA ASP A 95 -3.99 5.24 8.38
C ASP A 95 -3.74 5.59 6.91
N GLU A 96 -4.13 6.79 6.46
CA GLU A 96 -3.88 7.28 5.10
C GLU A 96 -2.38 7.49 4.82
N GLU A 97 -1.61 7.96 5.81
CA GLU A 97 -0.16 8.09 5.66
C GLU A 97 0.52 6.72 5.56
N TRP A 98 0.11 5.76 6.38
CA TRP A 98 0.61 4.39 6.30
C TRP A 98 0.24 3.70 4.99
N GLN A 99 -0.96 3.94 4.50
CA GLN A 99 -1.41 3.46 3.20
C GLN A 99 -0.49 3.96 2.07
N ARG A 100 -0.19 5.26 2.06
CA ARG A 100 0.70 5.86 1.05
C ARG A 100 2.13 5.30 1.14
N GLU A 101 2.61 5.06 2.35
CA GLU A 101 3.94 4.48 2.53
C GLU A 101 3.98 3.02 2.05
N ALA A 102 2.97 2.22 2.36
CA ALA A 102 2.85 0.86 1.84
C ALA A 102 2.86 0.83 0.30
N GLN A 103 2.09 1.70 -0.35
CA GLN A 103 2.07 1.80 -1.82
C GLN A 103 3.40 2.27 -2.40
N LYS A 104 4.11 3.17 -1.73
CA LYS A 104 5.43 3.62 -2.15
C LYS A 104 6.44 2.48 -2.09
N LEU A 105 6.40 1.67 -1.02
CA LEU A 105 7.24 0.49 -0.87
C LEU A 105 6.96 -0.56 -1.96
N GLU A 106 5.69 -0.80 -2.29
CA GLU A 106 5.32 -1.68 -3.40
C GLU A 106 5.88 -1.20 -4.74
N LYS A 107 5.76 0.11 -5.04
CA LYS A 107 6.34 0.70 -6.27
C LYS A 107 7.87 0.57 -6.32
N GLN A 108 8.53 0.47 -5.16
CA GLN A 108 9.96 0.24 -5.04
C GLN A 108 10.34 -1.26 -5.11
N GLY A 109 9.37 -2.17 -5.27
CA GLY A 109 9.58 -3.61 -5.25
C GLY A 109 9.84 -4.20 -3.85
N LYS A 110 9.60 -3.43 -2.78
CA LYS A 110 9.78 -3.85 -1.38
C LYS A 110 8.50 -4.47 -0.82
N GLN A 111 8.06 -5.56 -1.44
CA GLN A 111 6.76 -6.17 -1.15
C GLN A 111 6.62 -6.61 0.30
N GLU A 112 7.62 -7.28 0.88
CA GLU A 112 7.59 -7.76 2.28
C GLU A 112 7.35 -6.61 3.30
N GLN A 113 7.96 -5.45 3.08
CA GLN A 113 7.80 -4.29 3.95
C GLN A 113 6.41 -3.66 3.79
N ALA A 114 5.89 -3.61 2.58
CA ALA A 114 4.54 -3.13 2.30
C ALA A 114 3.49 -4.04 2.94
N ASP A 115 3.66 -5.35 2.83
CA ASP A 115 2.74 -6.33 3.42
C ASP A 115 2.78 -6.29 4.96
N ALA A 116 3.96 -6.10 5.56
CA ALA A 116 4.08 -5.91 7.00
C ALA A 116 3.31 -4.66 7.49
N ILE A 117 3.35 -3.55 6.75
CA ILE A 117 2.54 -2.36 7.08
C ILE A 117 1.04 -2.69 6.97
N LYS A 118 0.62 -3.35 5.91
CA LYS A 118 -0.78 -3.71 5.70
C LYS A 118 -1.32 -4.61 6.81
N GLU A 119 -0.56 -5.61 7.20
CA GLU A 119 -0.96 -6.60 8.19
C GLU A 119 -0.90 -6.06 9.63
N HIS A 120 0.24 -5.46 10.01
CA HIS A 120 0.49 -5.13 11.42
C HIS A 120 0.04 -3.71 11.79
N VAL A 121 0.09 -2.76 10.88
CA VAL A 121 -0.28 -1.36 11.13
C VAL A 121 -1.71 -1.09 10.70
N LEU A 122 -2.05 -1.35 9.43
CA LEU A 122 -3.38 -1.11 8.87
C LEU A 122 -4.38 -2.20 9.22
N LYS A 123 -3.92 -3.35 9.72
CA LYS A 123 -4.75 -4.51 10.12
C LYS A 123 -5.73 -4.93 9.03
N ILE A 124 -5.28 -4.89 7.78
CA ILE A 124 -6.07 -5.31 6.63
C ILE A 124 -6.41 -6.79 6.77
N GLN A 125 -7.69 -7.09 6.68
CA GLN A 125 -8.19 -8.46 6.78
C GLN A 125 -8.39 -9.06 5.38
N PRO A 126 -8.20 -10.38 5.23
CA PRO A 126 -8.58 -11.05 3.99
C PRO A 126 -10.09 -10.91 3.77
N VAL A 127 -10.49 -10.85 2.52
CA VAL A 127 -11.91 -10.82 2.16
C VAL A 127 -12.60 -12.14 2.54
N PRO A 128 -13.83 -12.11 3.09
CA PRO A 128 -14.53 -13.32 3.53
C PRO A 128 -15.26 -14.05 2.38
N TRP A 129 -15.13 -13.57 1.15
CA TRP A 129 -15.70 -14.16 -0.06
C TRP A 129 -14.61 -14.69 -0.98
N GLU A 130 -14.99 -15.57 -1.88
CA GLU A 130 -14.13 -16.13 -2.91
C GLU A 130 -14.09 -15.16 -4.10
N VAL A 131 -12.90 -14.75 -4.50
CA VAL A 131 -12.69 -13.94 -5.71
C VAL A 131 -12.53 -14.91 -6.87
N LEU A 132 -13.45 -14.88 -7.83
CA LEU A 132 -13.38 -15.75 -9.00
C LEU A 132 -12.44 -15.15 -10.05
N THR A 133 -11.35 -15.85 -10.28
CA THR A 133 -10.40 -15.53 -11.35
C THR A 133 -10.58 -16.48 -12.54
N ASN A 134 -9.91 -16.21 -13.65
CA ASN A 134 -9.92 -17.13 -14.80
C ASN A 134 -9.31 -18.52 -14.48
N GLU A 135 -8.46 -18.60 -13.47
CA GLU A 135 -7.84 -19.85 -13.02
C GLU A 135 -8.83 -20.70 -12.23
N ASP A 136 -9.76 -20.08 -11.51
CA ASP A 136 -10.75 -20.76 -10.66
C ASP A 136 -11.97 -21.21 -11.47
N LEU A 137 -12.24 -20.54 -12.59
CA LEU A 137 -13.44 -20.77 -13.38
C LEU A 137 -13.63 -22.22 -13.87
N PRO A 138 -12.59 -22.92 -14.37
CA PRO A 138 -12.73 -24.33 -14.80
C PRO A 138 -13.16 -25.28 -13.66
N GLU A 139 -12.68 -25.02 -12.45
CA GLU A 139 -13.07 -25.82 -11.29
C GLU A 139 -14.52 -25.53 -10.85
N LEU A 140 -14.92 -24.26 -10.89
CA LEU A 140 -16.31 -23.84 -10.64
C LEU A 140 -17.26 -24.45 -11.66
N GLU A 141 -16.91 -24.41 -12.96
CA GLU A 141 -17.68 -25.04 -14.03
C GLU A 141 -17.88 -26.53 -13.78
N LYS A 142 -16.82 -27.24 -13.47
CA LYS A 142 -16.89 -28.68 -13.17
C LYS A 142 -17.84 -28.98 -12.02
N LYS A 143 -17.83 -28.15 -10.99
CA LYS A 143 -18.72 -28.31 -9.80
C LYS A 143 -20.17 -27.90 -10.08
N ALA A 144 -20.37 -26.83 -10.86
CA ALA A 144 -21.67 -26.26 -11.13
C ALA A 144 -22.43 -27.01 -12.21
N LEU A 145 -21.73 -27.56 -13.20
CA LEU A 145 -22.31 -28.18 -14.37
C LEU A 145 -22.24 -29.72 -14.35
N ASP A 146 -21.93 -30.32 -13.21
CA ASP A 146 -22.00 -31.79 -13.02
C ASP A 146 -23.45 -32.24 -13.12
N PRO A 147 -23.82 -33.11 -14.08
CA PRO A 147 -25.18 -33.62 -14.22
C PRO A 147 -25.54 -34.63 -13.13
N ASN A 148 -24.55 -35.25 -12.49
CA ASN A 148 -24.76 -36.31 -11.50
C ASN A 148 -24.83 -35.76 -10.07
N TYR A 149 -24.42 -34.53 -9.84
CA TYR A 149 -24.38 -33.92 -8.51
C TYR A 149 -24.89 -32.48 -8.51
N PHE A 150 -25.98 -32.27 -7.74
CA PHE A 150 -26.54 -30.91 -7.60
C PHE A 150 -25.80 -30.08 -6.54
N ASN A 151 -24.93 -29.22 -6.98
CA ASN A 151 -24.21 -28.24 -6.14
C ASN A 151 -24.87 -26.86 -6.27
N LYS A 152 -25.77 -26.53 -5.37
CA LYS A 152 -26.50 -25.26 -5.39
C LYS A 152 -25.53 -24.06 -5.31
N LYS A 153 -24.55 -24.08 -4.38
CA LYS A 153 -23.61 -22.98 -4.19
C LYS A 153 -22.80 -22.70 -5.45
N ALA A 154 -22.27 -23.76 -6.08
CA ALA A 154 -21.50 -23.60 -7.32
C ALA A 154 -22.37 -23.10 -8.48
N LYS A 155 -23.63 -23.57 -8.57
CA LYS A 155 -24.58 -23.08 -9.59
C LYS A 155 -24.94 -21.61 -9.37
N ASP A 156 -25.18 -21.19 -8.13
CA ASP A 156 -25.46 -19.79 -7.78
C ASP A 156 -24.27 -18.90 -8.15
N GLN A 157 -23.04 -19.30 -7.81
CA GLN A 157 -21.81 -18.57 -8.14
C GLN A 157 -21.59 -18.47 -9.65
N LEU A 158 -21.70 -19.58 -10.39
CA LEU A 158 -21.55 -19.58 -11.84
C LEU A 158 -22.64 -18.73 -12.52
N TYR A 159 -23.86 -18.79 -12.03
CA TYR A 159 -24.97 -18.00 -12.54
C TYR A 159 -24.75 -16.50 -12.36
N GLU A 160 -24.38 -16.06 -11.14
CA GLU A 160 -24.06 -14.65 -10.88
C GLU A 160 -22.87 -14.17 -11.72
N TYR A 161 -21.82 -14.99 -11.85
CA TYR A 161 -20.68 -14.70 -12.69
C TYR A 161 -21.09 -14.55 -14.17
N ALA A 162 -21.86 -15.49 -14.67
CA ALA A 162 -22.36 -15.46 -16.04
C ALA A 162 -23.27 -14.26 -16.31
N LEU A 163 -24.15 -13.89 -15.38
CA LEU A 163 -24.97 -12.69 -15.44
C LEU A 163 -24.10 -11.44 -15.53
N PHE A 164 -23.07 -11.32 -14.70
CA PHE A 164 -22.23 -10.13 -14.64
C PHE A 164 -21.47 -9.91 -15.97
N TYR A 165 -20.89 -10.98 -16.48
CA TYR A 165 -20.12 -10.93 -17.72
C TYR A 165 -20.93 -11.17 -18.99
N ASN A 166 -22.25 -11.33 -18.88
CA ASN A 166 -23.18 -11.63 -19.98
C ASN A 166 -22.83 -12.89 -20.78
N LEU A 167 -22.54 -13.97 -20.10
CA LEU A 167 -22.10 -15.24 -20.69
C LEU A 167 -23.31 -16.19 -20.89
N GLU A 168 -24.07 -15.99 -21.96
CA GLU A 168 -25.32 -16.71 -22.23
C GLU A 168 -25.14 -18.22 -22.35
N HIS A 169 -24.00 -18.70 -22.80
CA HIS A 169 -23.72 -20.14 -22.90
C HIS A 169 -23.78 -20.86 -21.56
N TYR A 170 -23.46 -20.20 -20.42
CA TYR A 170 -23.66 -20.79 -19.09
C TYR A 170 -25.14 -20.81 -18.70
N ARG A 171 -25.92 -19.82 -19.11
CA ARG A 171 -27.36 -19.83 -18.92
C ARG A 171 -27.99 -21.07 -19.56
N GLU A 172 -27.68 -21.34 -20.83
CA GLU A 172 -28.19 -22.49 -21.56
C GLU A 172 -27.89 -23.82 -20.85
N ARG A 173 -26.61 -24.01 -20.48
CA ARG A 173 -26.19 -25.18 -19.75
C ARG A 173 -26.84 -25.36 -18.37
N LEU A 174 -27.07 -24.27 -17.63
CA LEU A 174 -27.78 -24.28 -16.35
C LEU A 174 -29.27 -24.62 -16.53
N LEU A 175 -29.88 -24.14 -17.62
CA LEU A 175 -31.29 -24.53 -17.95
C LEU A 175 -31.38 -25.99 -18.27
N GLU A 176 -30.48 -26.59 -19.03
CA GLU A 176 -30.41 -28.02 -19.30
C GLU A 176 -30.35 -28.84 -18.00
N LEU A 177 -29.67 -28.34 -17.00
CA LEU A 177 -29.53 -28.90 -15.67
C LEU A 177 -30.70 -28.53 -14.72
N LYS A 178 -31.79 -27.98 -15.27
CA LYS A 178 -33.02 -27.60 -14.54
C LYS A 178 -32.76 -26.62 -13.38
N TYR A 179 -31.79 -25.74 -13.53
CA TYR A 179 -31.53 -24.69 -12.58
C TYR A 179 -32.46 -23.49 -12.79
N ARG A 180 -33.56 -23.45 -12.04
CA ARG A 180 -34.68 -22.51 -12.21
C ARG A 180 -34.30 -21.02 -12.25
N PRO A 181 -33.32 -20.50 -11.46
CA PRO A 181 -32.96 -19.10 -11.57
C PRO A 181 -32.57 -18.68 -12.98
N ALA A 182 -32.01 -19.57 -13.80
CA ALA A 182 -31.61 -19.24 -15.17
C ALA A 182 -32.82 -18.89 -16.10
N ASP A 183 -34.04 -19.23 -15.70
CA ASP A 183 -35.27 -18.80 -16.40
C ASP A 183 -35.53 -17.29 -16.26
N HIS A 184 -34.98 -16.67 -15.21
CA HIS A 184 -35.18 -15.26 -14.87
C HIS A 184 -34.04 -14.36 -15.33
N TRP A 185 -33.18 -14.81 -16.23
CA TRP A 185 -31.97 -14.15 -16.68
C TRP A 185 -32.10 -12.65 -16.96
N GLU A 186 -33.04 -12.24 -17.80
CA GLU A 186 -33.22 -10.83 -18.17
C GLU A 186 -33.66 -9.96 -16.97
N LYS A 187 -34.50 -10.50 -16.12
CA LYS A 187 -34.91 -9.80 -14.89
C LYS A 187 -33.75 -9.69 -13.88
N ASP A 188 -33.00 -10.76 -13.72
CA ASP A 188 -31.93 -10.84 -12.73
C ASP A 188 -30.72 -10.03 -13.14
N LYS A 189 -30.44 -9.88 -14.43
CA LYS A 189 -29.38 -9.05 -14.97
C LYS A 189 -29.38 -7.62 -14.40
N THR A 190 -30.54 -7.05 -14.18
CA THR A 190 -30.68 -5.71 -13.59
C THR A 190 -30.88 -5.76 -12.08
N ALA A 191 -31.67 -6.70 -11.58
CA ALA A 191 -32.11 -6.73 -10.19
C ALA A 191 -31.02 -7.19 -9.22
N VAL A 192 -30.20 -8.19 -9.60
CA VAL A 192 -29.15 -8.77 -8.75
C VAL A 192 -28.08 -7.72 -8.46
N PHE A 193 -27.53 -7.10 -9.51
CA PHE A 193 -26.43 -6.15 -9.33
C PHE A 193 -26.88 -4.81 -8.78
N SER A 194 -28.12 -4.37 -9.03
CA SER A 194 -28.68 -3.19 -8.36
C SER A 194 -28.75 -3.35 -6.84
N ARG A 195 -28.93 -4.57 -6.33
CA ARG A 195 -28.91 -4.86 -4.89
C ARG A 195 -27.48 -5.09 -4.37
N LYS A 196 -26.68 -5.88 -5.09
CA LYS A 196 -25.33 -6.25 -4.69
C LYS A 196 -24.40 -5.05 -4.60
N PHE A 197 -24.54 -4.12 -5.53
CA PHE A 197 -23.73 -2.89 -5.61
C PHE A 197 -24.54 -1.62 -5.26
N ALA A 198 -25.59 -1.76 -4.44
CA ALA A 198 -26.43 -0.63 -4.04
C ALA A 198 -25.61 0.52 -3.42
N ASP A 199 -24.58 0.20 -2.64
CA ASP A 199 -23.71 1.18 -2.01
C ASP A 199 -23.00 2.06 -3.06
N TYR A 200 -22.47 1.45 -4.11
CA TYR A 200 -21.81 2.16 -5.23
C TYR A 200 -22.82 2.90 -6.10
N LYS A 201 -23.96 2.29 -6.41
CA LYS A 201 -25.01 2.92 -7.20
C LYS A 201 -25.58 4.18 -6.53
N GLN A 202 -25.62 4.19 -5.20
CA GLN A 202 -26.07 5.35 -4.41
C GLN A 202 -24.91 6.29 -4.01
N ASP A 203 -23.67 5.97 -4.41
CA ASP A 203 -22.45 6.67 -3.98
C ASP A 203 -22.38 6.87 -2.46
N ASN A 204 -22.70 5.79 -1.72
CA ASN A 204 -22.77 5.81 -0.27
C ASN A 204 -21.40 5.55 0.35
N LEU A 205 -20.57 6.58 0.39
CA LEU A 205 -19.22 6.52 0.94
C LEU A 205 -19.19 6.02 2.38
N LYS A 206 -20.21 6.32 3.20
CA LYS A 206 -20.29 5.85 4.60
C LYS A 206 -20.31 4.33 4.73
N GLN A 207 -20.83 3.62 3.73
CA GLN A 207 -20.84 2.14 3.71
C GLN A 207 -19.62 1.56 2.99
N ILE A 208 -19.09 2.26 2.00
CA ILE A 208 -17.94 1.80 1.21
C ILE A 208 -16.63 1.97 1.97
N GLN A 209 -16.42 3.14 2.60
CA GLN A 209 -15.19 3.46 3.30
C GLN A 209 -14.79 2.42 4.38
N PRO A 210 -15.67 1.96 5.28
CA PRO A 210 -15.31 0.95 6.27
C PRO A 210 -14.88 -0.39 5.64
N LYS A 211 -15.50 -0.78 4.50
CA LYS A 211 -15.13 -2.01 3.77
C LYS A 211 -13.74 -1.89 3.18
N VAL A 212 -13.45 -0.74 2.55
CA VAL A 212 -12.16 -0.46 1.96
C VAL A 212 -11.05 -0.36 3.02
N GLN A 213 -11.32 0.25 4.17
CA GLN A 213 -10.39 0.30 5.29
C GLN A 213 -10.12 -1.09 5.88
N LYS A 214 -11.16 -1.93 5.98
CA LYS A 214 -11.06 -3.27 6.54
C LYS A 214 -10.32 -4.26 5.63
N TYR A 215 -10.61 -4.24 4.33
CA TYR A 215 -10.12 -5.24 3.36
C TYR A 215 -9.01 -4.71 2.45
N GLY A 216 -8.64 -3.43 2.61
CA GLY A 216 -7.65 -2.76 1.76
C GLY A 216 -8.28 -2.10 0.54
N PHE A 217 -7.59 -1.11 0.01
CA PHE A 217 -8.07 -0.31 -1.14
C PHE A 217 -8.08 -1.11 -2.45
N ASP A 218 -7.24 -2.13 -2.54
CA ASP A 218 -7.08 -2.95 -3.76
C ASP A 218 -7.77 -4.32 -3.65
N HIS A 219 -8.63 -4.53 -2.63
CA HIS A 219 -9.36 -5.79 -2.51
C HIS A 219 -10.28 -6.02 -3.72
N CYS A 220 -10.45 -7.26 -4.12
CA CYS A 220 -11.36 -7.60 -5.19
C CYS A 220 -12.68 -8.17 -4.65
N ASN A 221 -13.77 -7.88 -5.31
CA ASN A 221 -15.04 -8.53 -5.09
C ASN A 221 -15.09 -9.91 -5.76
N GLU A 222 -16.22 -10.60 -5.70
CA GLU A 222 -16.40 -11.95 -6.26
C GLU A 222 -16.24 -12.01 -7.79
N PHE A 223 -16.26 -10.88 -8.48
CA PHE A 223 -16.08 -10.75 -9.93
C PHE A 223 -14.69 -10.23 -10.31
N ASN A 224 -13.72 -10.29 -9.40
CA ASN A 224 -12.38 -9.77 -9.60
C ASN A 224 -12.33 -8.27 -9.95
N LEU A 225 -13.26 -7.48 -9.38
CA LEU A 225 -13.28 -6.03 -9.53
C LEU A 225 -12.81 -5.35 -8.25
N THR A 226 -11.92 -4.38 -8.38
CA THR A 226 -11.53 -3.51 -7.27
C THR A 226 -12.64 -2.50 -6.91
N PRO A 227 -12.61 -1.89 -5.72
CA PRO A 227 -13.49 -0.77 -5.37
C PRO A 227 -13.47 0.36 -6.39
N TYR A 228 -12.31 0.64 -6.97
CA TYR A 228 -12.15 1.67 -8.00
C TYR A 228 -12.91 1.30 -9.29
N MET A 229 -12.73 0.08 -9.79
CA MET A 229 -13.45 -0.41 -10.97
C MET A 229 -14.96 -0.39 -10.74
N THR A 230 -15.41 -0.87 -9.57
CA THR A 230 -16.83 -0.87 -9.22
C THR A 230 -17.40 0.56 -9.15
N ALA A 231 -16.64 1.50 -8.55
CA ALA A 231 -17.05 2.90 -8.50
C ALA A 231 -17.14 3.55 -9.89
N VAL A 232 -16.24 3.19 -10.82
CA VAL A 232 -16.30 3.65 -12.22
C VAL A 232 -17.54 3.11 -12.93
N ILE A 233 -17.84 1.81 -12.82
CA ILE A 233 -19.01 1.18 -13.45
C ILE A 233 -20.32 1.86 -13.01
N TYR A 234 -20.41 2.26 -11.75
CA TYR A 234 -21.64 2.85 -11.21
C TYR A 234 -21.64 4.39 -11.15
N GLY A 235 -20.58 5.05 -11.62
CA GLY A 235 -20.45 6.51 -11.61
C GLY A 235 -20.42 7.10 -10.20
N ALA A 236 -19.88 6.39 -9.22
CA ALA A 236 -19.83 6.78 -7.80
C ALA A 236 -18.73 7.84 -7.56
N THR A 237 -19.02 9.10 -7.85
CA THR A 237 -18.03 10.20 -7.90
C THR A 237 -17.37 10.48 -6.56
N LYS A 238 -18.12 10.54 -5.46
CA LYS A 238 -17.57 10.77 -4.12
C LYS A 238 -16.63 9.62 -3.70
N THR A 239 -17.04 8.39 -4.04
CA THR A 239 -16.23 7.20 -3.80
C THR A 239 -14.95 7.24 -4.64
N LEU A 240 -15.02 7.64 -5.91
CA LEU A 240 -13.85 7.79 -6.77
C LEU A 240 -12.88 8.84 -6.24
N GLU A 241 -13.37 10.01 -5.82
CA GLU A 241 -12.55 11.05 -5.22
C GLU A 241 -11.83 10.54 -3.97
N PHE A 242 -12.55 9.88 -3.07
CA PHE A 242 -11.98 9.27 -1.86
C PHE A 242 -10.88 8.24 -2.19
N LEU A 243 -11.15 7.32 -3.12
CA LEU A 243 -10.19 6.29 -3.52
C LEU A 243 -8.93 6.89 -4.17
N ILE A 244 -9.10 7.91 -5.04
CA ILE A 244 -7.98 8.58 -5.72
C ILE A 244 -7.12 9.36 -4.71
N GLN A 245 -7.72 10.08 -3.78
CA GLN A 245 -7.02 10.82 -2.72
C GLN A 245 -6.16 9.89 -1.84
N ASN A 246 -6.61 8.65 -1.66
CA ASN A 246 -5.89 7.63 -0.90
C ASN A 246 -4.95 6.77 -1.75
N GLY A 247 -4.73 7.13 -3.02
CA GLY A 247 -3.68 6.57 -3.86
C GLY A 247 -3.97 5.17 -4.42
N ILE A 248 -5.25 4.84 -4.68
CA ILE A 248 -5.68 3.56 -5.26
C ILE A 248 -4.88 3.18 -6.52
N LYS A 249 -4.59 1.90 -6.70
CA LYS A 249 -4.04 1.35 -7.95
C LYS A 249 -5.13 1.36 -9.03
N LYS A 250 -4.79 1.96 -10.20
CA LYS A 250 -5.75 2.11 -11.32
C LYS A 250 -5.54 1.08 -12.44
N ASN A 251 -4.48 0.27 -12.34
CA ASN A 251 -4.03 -0.62 -13.41
C ASN A 251 -4.50 -2.08 -13.25
N HIS A 252 -5.41 -2.34 -12.29
CA HIS A 252 -6.03 -3.66 -12.18
C HIS A 252 -6.91 -3.95 -13.41
N SER A 253 -6.91 -5.20 -13.85
CA SER A 253 -7.78 -5.68 -14.93
C SER A 253 -8.67 -6.81 -14.43
N ASP A 254 -9.89 -6.84 -14.92
CA ASP A 254 -10.83 -7.92 -14.64
C ASP A 254 -10.44 -9.23 -15.37
N ASN A 255 -11.26 -10.25 -15.25
CA ASN A 255 -11.04 -11.56 -15.87
C ASN A 255 -10.99 -11.54 -17.41
N TYR A 256 -11.41 -10.46 -18.04
CA TYR A 256 -11.38 -10.24 -19.50
C TYR A 256 -10.29 -9.25 -19.92
N GLY A 257 -9.38 -8.90 -19.00
CA GLY A 257 -8.30 -7.95 -19.27
C GLY A 257 -8.76 -6.51 -19.36
N ARG A 258 -10.01 -6.19 -18.98
CA ARG A 258 -10.55 -4.84 -19.03
C ARG A 258 -10.17 -4.09 -17.76
N ASN A 259 -9.60 -2.91 -17.90
CA ASN A 259 -9.35 -1.99 -16.81
C ASN A 259 -10.58 -1.08 -16.53
N ALA A 260 -10.49 -0.25 -15.49
CA ALA A 260 -11.58 0.62 -15.10
C ALA A 260 -12.08 1.54 -16.24
N PHE A 261 -11.17 2.05 -17.08
CA PHE A 261 -11.54 2.92 -18.21
C PHE A 261 -12.35 2.18 -19.29
N GLN A 262 -12.08 0.90 -19.51
CA GLN A 262 -12.82 0.08 -20.49
C GLN A 262 -14.18 -0.41 -19.96
N LEU A 263 -14.41 -0.27 -18.66
CA LEU A 263 -15.67 -0.62 -17.99
C LEU A 263 -16.60 0.58 -17.78
N SER A 264 -16.11 1.82 -18.08
CA SER A 264 -16.85 3.09 -17.93
C SER A 264 -17.92 3.29 -18.99
#